data_5d53a93c093d90d9eece41250438f55a
#
_entry.id   5d53a93c093d90d9eece41250438f55a
#
_cell.length_a   1.000
_cell.length_b   1.000
_cell.length_c   1.000
_cell.angle_alpha   90.00
_cell.angle_beta   90.00
_cell.angle_gamma   90.00
#
_symmetry.space_group_name_H-M   'P 1'
#
loop_
_entity.id
_entity.type
_entity.pdbx_description
1 polymer ?
#
loop_
_entity_poly.entity_id
_entity_poly.type
_entity_poly.pdbx_seq_one_letter_code
_entity_poly.pdbx_strand_id
1 'polypeptide(L)'
;MDDFKRFQDVVEKYAKVYAEFESIQKDTKNRISFVPEKGDQKTGIIGEAYIFKYLTEKGCKNLEFGDPSQKSWDIKYIEEGEEKTVQVKTVSEFSEKMIISHILPGFKILYLVKLNKNLFPEKVLKVTTKGDWPDIRHKAFPKDKFSYKDCIFQTFDETEDFMKVLQLKSN
;
A
#
# COMPACT_ATOMS: atom_id res chain seq x y z
N MET A 1 -18.99 -2.62 -17.26
CA MET A 1 -17.74 -3.25 -16.76
C MET A 1 -17.50 -2.67 -15.38
N ASP A 2 -17.25 -3.51 -14.38
CA ASP A 2 -16.95 -3.03 -13.02
C ASP A 2 -15.67 -2.16 -13.08
N ASP A 3 -15.74 -0.94 -12.54
CA ASP A 3 -14.62 0.00 -12.57
C ASP A 3 -13.38 -0.54 -11.87
N PHE A 4 -13.57 -1.40 -10.86
CA PHE A 4 -12.45 -2.07 -10.21
C PHE A 4 -11.75 -3.09 -11.10
N LYS A 5 -12.51 -3.85 -11.91
CA LYS A 5 -11.91 -4.76 -12.89
C LYS A 5 -11.12 -3.99 -13.96
N ARG A 6 -11.65 -2.86 -14.41
CA ARG A 6 -10.93 -1.96 -15.32
C ARG A 6 -9.64 -1.44 -14.70
N PHE A 7 -9.67 -1.08 -13.41
CA PHE A 7 -8.49 -0.69 -12.66
C PHE A 7 -7.45 -1.82 -12.62
N GLN A 8 -7.86 -3.06 -12.30
CA GLN A 8 -6.96 -4.22 -12.28
C GLN A 8 -6.30 -4.47 -13.64
N ASP A 9 -7.08 -4.41 -14.74
CA ASP A 9 -6.54 -4.55 -16.11
C ASP A 9 -5.49 -3.48 -16.44
N VAL A 10 -5.70 -2.24 -15.99
CA VAL A 10 -4.73 -1.16 -16.18
C VAL A 10 -3.47 -1.36 -15.34
N VAL A 11 -3.61 -1.81 -14.08
CA VAL A 11 -2.49 -2.13 -13.19
C VAL A 11 -1.64 -3.25 -13.79
N GLU A 12 -2.25 -4.29 -14.34
CA GLU A 12 -1.53 -5.39 -14.98
C GLU A 12 -0.74 -4.92 -16.22
N LYS A 13 -1.35 -4.09 -17.07
CA LYS A 13 -0.65 -3.48 -18.21
C LYS A 13 0.52 -2.61 -17.77
N TYR A 14 0.30 -1.80 -16.74
CA TYR A 14 1.35 -0.97 -16.17
C TYR A 14 2.51 -1.80 -15.61
N ALA A 15 2.22 -2.90 -14.92
CA ALA A 15 3.24 -3.79 -14.39
C ALA A 15 4.13 -4.39 -15.50
N LYS A 16 3.53 -4.81 -16.62
CA LYS A 16 4.28 -5.31 -17.79
C LYS A 16 5.22 -4.27 -18.36
N VAL A 17 4.72 -3.06 -18.59
CA VAL A 17 5.55 -1.95 -19.10
C VAL A 17 6.67 -1.59 -18.11
N TYR A 18 6.37 -1.58 -16.81
CA TYR A 18 7.36 -1.30 -15.77
C TYR A 18 8.48 -2.36 -15.75
N ALA A 19 8.13 -3.65 -15.88
CA ALA A 19 9.10 -4.74 -15.94
C ALA A 19 10.03 -4.63 -17.18
N GLU A 20 9.49 -4.22 -18.32
CA GLU A 20 10.27 -3.96 -19.54
C GLU A 20 11.27 -2.82 -19.33
N PHE A 21 10.85 -1.71 -18.72
CA PHE A 21 11.76 -0.60 -18.40
C PHE A 21 12.86 -1.00 -17.42
N GLU A 22 12.54 -1.79 -16.39
CA GLU A 22 13.55 -2.31 -15.46
C GLU A 22 14.56 -3.23 -16.15
N SER A 23 14.11 -4.06 -17.10
CA SER A 23 15.00 -4.92 -17.89
C SER A 23 15.97 -4.06 -18.72
N ILE A 24 15.46 -3.06 -19.43
CA ILE A 24 16.29 -2.14 -20.22
C ILE A 24 17.30 -1.40 -19.34
N GLN A 25 16.91 -0.96 -18.14
CA GLN A 25 17.83 -0.29 -17.21
C GLN A 25 18.94 -1.22 -16.69
N LYS A 26 18.64 -2.51 -16.51
CA LYS A 26 19.65 -3.50 -16.08
C LYS A 26 20.61 -3.86 -17.20
N ASP A 27 20.12 -3.97 -18.43
CA ASP A 27 20.92 -4.34 -19.61
C ASP A 27 21.82 -3.21 -20.08
N THR A 28 21.36 -1.97 -20.00
CA THR A 28 22.18 -0.79 -20.27
C THR A 28 22.87 -0.37 -18.97
N LYS A 29 24.15 -0.67 -18.81
CA LYS A 29 24.98 -0.24 -17.66
C LYS A 29 25.00 1.29 -17.44
N ASN A 30 24.35 2.05 -18.29
CA ASN A 30 24.16 3.50 -18.20
C ASN A 30 22.67 3.78 -17.94
N ARG A 31 22.36 4.54 -16.88
CA ARG A 31 21.01 5.06 -16.65
C ARG A 31 20.55 5.82 -17.87
N ILE A 32 19.46 5.38 -18.46
CA ILE A 32 18.80 6.15 -19.52
C ILE A 32 18.09 7.31 -18.83
N SER A 33 18.55 8.53 -19.06
CA SER A 33 18.14 9.73 -18.30
C SER A 33 16.64 10.09 -18.38
N PHE A 34 15.91 9.50 -19.31
CA PHE A 34 14.47 9.71 -19.46
C PHE A 34 13.61 8.61 -18.80
N VAL A 35 14.22 7.58 -18.21
CA VAL A 35 13.47 6.59 -17.43
C VAL A 35 13.39 7.06 -15.98
N PRO A 36 12.18 7.15 -15.38
CA PRO A 36 12.01 7.65 -14.02
C PRO A 36 12.86 6.89 -13.01
N GLU A 37 13.44 7.61 -12.07
CA GLU A 37 14.15 6.99 -10.95
C GLU A 37 13.18 6.18 -10.07
N LYS A 38 13.74 5.14 -9.42
CA LYS A 38 13.01 4.30 -8.45
C LYS A 38 12.42 5.17 -7.33
N GLY A 39 11.20 4.94 -6.98
CA GLY A 39 10.47 5.69 -5.96
C GLY A 39 9.10 6.13 -6.49
N ASP A 40 8.39 5.19 -7.02
CA ASP A 40 7.20 5.43 -7.81
C ASP A 40 6.01 5.75 -6.90
N GLN A 41 5.56 6.99 -6.93
CA GLN A 41 4.28 7.42 -6.33
C GLN A 41 3.10 6.56 -6.82
N LYS A 42 3.16 6.01 -8.02
CA LYS A 42 2.12 5.15 -8.59
C LYS A 42 1.94 3.85 -7.81
N THR A 43 3.02 3.28 -7.27
CA THR A 43 2.93 2.10 -6.38
C THR A 43 2.12 2.43 -5.12
N GLY A 44 2.27 3.61 -4.55
CA GLY A 44 1.46 4.11 -3.44
C GLY A 44 -0.02 4.16 -3.81
N ILE A 45 -0.35 4.83 -4.90
CA ILE A 45 -1.74 4.95 -5.40
C ILE A 45 -2.40 3.59 -5.64
N ILE A 46 -1.66 2.61 -6.17
CA ILE A 46 -2.16 1.25 -6.37
C ILE A 46 -2.53 0.60 -5.04
N GLY A 47 -1.65 0.68 -4.03
CA GLY A 47 -1.93 0.14 -2.70
C GLY A 47 -3.13 0.82 -2.03
N GLU A 48 -3.21 2.14 -2.10
CA GLU A 48 -4.34 2.92 -1.59
C GLU A 48 -5.67 2.51 -2.25
N ALA A 49 -5.69 2.33 -3.57
CA ALA A 49 -6.88 1.90 -4.30
C ALA A 49 -7.32 0.47 -3.90
N TYR A 50 -6.38 -0.44 -3.68
CA TYR A 50 -6.69 -1.78 -3.18
C TYR A 50 -7.28 -1.75 -1.77
N ILE A 51 -6.71 -0.97 -0.84
CA ILE A 51 -7.24 -0.84 0.52
C ILE A 51 -8.61 -0.16 0.50
N PHE A 52 -8.80 0.89 -0.30
CA PHE A 52 -10.10 1.54 -0.44
C PHE A 52 -11.19 0.55 -0.89
N LYS A 53 -10.91 -0.24 -1.94
CA LYS A 53 -11.84 -1.27 -2.42
C LYS A 53 -12.12 -2.33 -1.36
N TYR A 54 -11.09 -2.80 -0.66
CA TYR A 54 -11.24 -3.76 0.43
C TYR A 54 -12.16 -3.24 1.54
N LEU A 55 -11.96 -2.03 2.01
CA LEU A 55 -12.80 -1.40 3.03
C LEU A 55 -14.24 -1.21 2.53
N THR A 56 -14.43 -0.88 1.25
CA THR A 56 -15.75 -0.81 0.62
C THR A 56 -16.47 -2.16 0.69
N GLU A 57 -15.80 -3.25 0.28
CA GLU A 57 -16.37 -4.60 0.29
C GLU A 57 -16.61 -5.13 1.71
N LYS A 58 -15.86 -4.67 2.70
CA LYS A 58 -16.10 -4.94 4.13
C LYS A 58 -17.31 -4.17 4.69
N GLY A 59 -17.93 -3.30 3.89
CA GLY A 59 -19.12 -2.56 4.29
C GLY A 59 -18.84 -1.30 5.12
N CYS A 60 -17.61 -0.80 5.15
CA CYS A 60 -17.27 0.47 5.77
C CYS A 60 -18.05 1.60 5.06
N LYS A 61 -18.51 2.59 5.84
CA LYS A 61 -19.37 3.67 5.33
C LYS A 61 -18.60 4.98 5.21
N ASN A 62 -19.09 5.86 4.33
CA ASN A 62 -18.53 7.19 4.13
C ASN A 62 -17.02 7.17 3.85
N LEU A 63 -16.59 6.23 2.97
CA LEU A 63 -15.20 6.18 2.54
C LEU A 63 -14.89 7.37 1.65
N GLU A 64 -13.78 8.01 1.94
CA GLU A 64 -13.23 9.07 1.10
C GLU A 64 -11.70 9.01 1.10
N PHE A 65 -11.09 9.38 -0.04
CA PHE A 65 -9.65 9.60 -0.10
C PHE A 65 -9.28 10.93 0.52
N GLY A 66 -8.10 10.99 1.13
CA GLY A 66 -7.48 12.23 1.58
C GLY A 66 -7.23 13.17 0.39
N ASP A 67 -7.30 14.48 0.67
CA ASP A 67 -6.85 15.48 -0.29
C ASP A 67 -5.36 15.27 -0.59
N PRO A 68 -4.87 15.47 -1.83
CA PRO A 68 -3.45 15.34 -2.17
C PRO A 68 -2.50 16.20 -1.33
N SER A 69 -3.00 17.27 -0.72
CA SER A 69 -2.26 18.09 0.26
C SER A 69 -2.25 17.49 1.67
N GLN A 70 -3.13 16.53 1.97
CA GLN A 70 -3.20 15.85 3.24
C GLN A 70 -2.06 14.85 3.39
N LYS A 71 -1.22 15.06 4.42
CA LYS A 71 0.02 14.28 4.60
C LYS A 71 -0.08 13.20 5.67
N SER A 72 -1.13 13.23 6.51
CA SER A 72 -1.20 12.36 7.68
C SER A 72 -2.05 11.11 7.48
N TRP A 73 -3.01 11.12 6.55
CA TRP A 73 -3.82 9.95 6.23
C TRP A 73 -4.23 9.94 4.75
N ASP A 74 -4.48 8.75 4.21
CA ASP A 74 -4.79 8.53 2.80
C ASP A 74 -6.26 8.18 2.58
N ILE A 75 -6.90 7.53 3.56
CA ILE A 75 -8.32 7.11 3.51
C ILE A 75 -8.98 7.42 4.84
N LYS A 76 -10.24 7.85 4.77
CA LYS A 76 -11.09 8.03 5.93
C LYS A 76 -12.41 7.29 5.75
N TYR A 77 -12.96 6.73 6.82
CA TYR A 77 -14.25 6.04 6.81
C TYR A 77 -14.91 6.02 8.19
N ILE A 78 -16.19 5.63 8.26
CA ILE A 78 -16.92 5.44 9.51
C ILE A 78 -17.13 3.95 9.75
N GLU A 79 -16.72 3.49 10.91
CA GLU A 79 -16.93 2.14 11.42
C GLU A 79 -17.51 2.23 12.83
N GLU A 80 -18.65 1.56 13.07
CA GLU A 80 -19.34 1.56 14.37
C GLU A 80 -19.65 2.99 14.91
N GLY A 81 -19.89 3.94 14.03
CA GLY A 81 -20.17 5.33 14.38
C GLY A 81 -18.93 6.19 14.68
N GLU A 82 -17.74 5.61 14.62
CA GLU A 82 -16.48 6.32 14.82
C GLU A 82 -15.76 6.60 13.50
N GLU A 83 -15.18 7.79 13.37
CA GLU A 83 -14.29 8.11 12.27
C GLU A 83 -12.93 7.39 12.44
N LYS A 84 -12.55 6.65 11.43
CA LYS A 84 -11.26 5.97 11.31
C LYS A 84 -10.45 6.62 10.18
N THR A 85 -9.23 7.00 10.49
CA THR A 85 -8.26 7.51 9.51
C THR A 85 -7.17 6.48 9.28
N VAL A 86 -6.84 6.26 8.03
CA VAL A 86 -5.93 5.22 7.55
C VAL A 86 -4.78 5.84 6.80
N GLN A 87 -3.56 5.43 7.13
CA GLN A 87 -2.40 5.63 6.24
C GLN A 87 -2.06 4.32 5.56
N VAL A 88 -1.76 4.36 4.27
CA VAL A 88 -1.34 3.21 3.48
C VAL A 88 0.13 3.38 3.10
N LYS A 89 0.94 2.37 3.33
CA LYS A 89 2.33 2.33 2.87
C LYS A 89 2.53 1.09 2.04
N THR A 90 2.97 1.30 0.81
CA THR A 90 3.10 0.24 -0.19
C THR A 90 4.57 0.05 -0.55
N VAL A 91 4.97 -1.22 -0.65
CA VAL A 91 6.24 -1.64 -1.24
C VAL A 91 5.95 -2.61 -2.37
N SER A 92 6.85 -2.72 -3.34
CA SER A 92 6.72 -3.69 -4.43
C SER A 92 8.01 -4.46 -4.61
N GLU A 93 7.93 -5.63 -5.25
CA GLU A 93 9.10 -6.43 -5.59
C GLU A 93 10.04 -5.76 -6.60
N PHE A 94 9.61 -4.65 -7.22
CA PHE A 94 10.47 -3.81 -8.05
C PHE A 94 11.45 -2.96 -7.20
N SER A 95 11.21 -2.81 -5.90
CA SER A 95 12.10 -2.09 -5.00
C SER A 95 13.21 -2.99 -4.49
N GLU A 96 14.47 -2.64 -4.73
CA GLU A 96 15.64 -3.40 -4.21
C GLU A 96 15.62 -3.54 -2.69
N LYS A 97 15.15 -2.51 -2.02
CA LYS A 97 15.01 -2.47 -0.57
C LYS A 97 13.53 -2.24 -0.27
N MET A 98 12.86 -3.24 0.26
CA MET A 98 11.47 -3.11 0.72
C MET A 98 11.41 -2.19 1.95
N ILE A 99 11.61 -0.90 1.73
CA ILE A 99 11.61 0.12 2.77
C ILE A 99 10.31 0.90 2.70
N ILE A 100 9.59 0.90 3.80
CA ILE A 100 8.46 1.77 4.03
C ILE A 100 9.01 3.20 4.18
N SER A 101 8.50 4.11 3.35
CA SER A 101 8.82 5.53 3.46
C SER A 101 8.17 6.15 4.70
N HIS A 102 8.48 7.39 4.93
CA HIS A 102 8.04 8.20 6.07
C HIS A 102 6.58 7.96 6.50
N ILE A 103 6.39 7.50 7.74
CA ILE A 103 5.11 7.38 8.42
C ILE A 103 5.00 8.60 9.34
N LEU A 104 4.10 9.52 9.01
CA LEU A 104 3.81 10.71 9.80
C LEU A 104 2.67 10.43 10.78
N PRO A 105 2.65 11.00 11.98
CA PRO A 105 1.53 10.86 12.89
C PRO A 105 0.25 11.52 12.33
N GLY A 106 -0.91 11.23 12.93
CA GLY A 106 -2.20 11.85 12.56
C GLY A 106 -3.21 10.91 11.93
N PHE A 107 -3.01 9.61 12.03
CA PHE A 107 -3.96 8.57 11.63
C PHE A 107 -4.15 7.53 12.75
N LYS A 108 -5.18 6.68 12.63
CA LYS A 108 -5.49 5.62 13.60
C LYS A 108 -5.00 4.24 13.18
N ILE A 109 -5.03 3.95 11.89
CA ILE A 109 -4.74 2.62 11.32
C ILE A 109 -3.66 2.76 10.24
N LEU A 110 -2.65 1.90 10.26
CA LEU A 110 -1.69 1.76 9.18
C LEU A 110 -1.95 0.45 8.43
N TYR A 111 -2.14 0.54 7.12
CA TYR A 111 -2.05 -0.61 6.25
C TYR A 111 -0.69 -0.65 5.56
N LEU A 112 -0.05 -1.81 5.65
CA LEU A 112 1.20 -2.12 4.95
C LEU A 112 0.89 -3.11 3.84
N VAL A 113 1.14 -2.70 2.60
CA VAL A 113 0.84 -3.51 1.42
C VAL A 113 2.13 -3.86 0.70
N LYS A 114 2.38 -5.16 0.52
CA LYS A 114 3.44 -5.65 -0.36
C LYS A 114 2.82 -6.12 -1.66
N LEU A 115 3.28 -5.55 -2.77
CA LEU A 115 2.87 -5.93 -4.12
C LEU A 115 3.93 -6.85 -4.75
N ASN A 116 3.48 -7.88 -5.45
CA ASN A 116 4.33 -8.75 -6.26
C ASN A 116 4.76 -8.06 -7.57
N LYS A 117 5.47 -8.78 -8.45
CA LYS A 117 5.93 -8.27 -9.77
C LYS A 117 4.79 -7.89 -10.72
N ASN A 118 3.59 -8.39 -10.51
CA ASN A 118 2.40 -8.01 -11.28
C ASN A 118 1.62 -6.85 -10.62
N LEU A 119 2.17 -6.24 -9.58
CA LEU A 119 1.55 -5.20 -8.75
C LEU A 119 0.23 -5.64 -8.09
N PHE A 120 0.05 -6.94 -7.89
CA PHE A 120 -1.03 -7.47 -7.06
C PHE A 120 -0.58 -7.61 -5.60
N PRO A 121 -1.48 -7.41 -4.64
CA PRO A 121 -1.17 -7.59 -3.23
C PRO A 121 -0.72 -9.03 -2.94
N GLU A 122 0.43 -9.17 -2.30
CA GLU A 122 1.00 -10.44 -1.85
C GLU A 122 0.93 -10.56 -0.33
N LYS A 123 1.08 -9.42 0.37
CA LYS A 123 0.96 -9.33 1.82
C LYS A 123 0.25 -8.05 2.21
N VAL A 124 -0.70 -8.16 3.12
CA VAL A 124 -1.45 -7.03 3.67
C VAL A 124 -1.45 -7.14 5.20
N LEU A 125 -0.85 -6.16 5.86
CA LEU A 125 -0.82 -6.08 7.32
C LEU A 125 -1.59 -4.84 7.77
N LYS A 126 -2.52 -5.02 8.71
CA LYS A 126 -3.17 -3.95 9.45
C LYS A 126 -2.43 -3.75 10.77
N VAL A 127 -2.03 -2.53 11.04
CA VAL A 127 -1.33 -2.18 12.28
C VAL A 127 -2.10 -1.10 13.02
N THR A 128 -2.30 -1.29 14.31
CA THR A 128 -2.93 -0.33 15.21
C THR A 128 -2.04 -0.09 16.43
N THR A 129 -2.27 1.02 17.12
CA THR A 129 -1.62 1.33 18.40
C THR A 129 -2.63 1.88 19.39
N LYS A 130 -2.39 1.68 20.68
CA LYS A 130 -3.18 2.29 21.76
C LYS A 130 -2.80 3.75 22.05
N GLY A 131 -1.63 4.17 21.59
CA GLY A 131 -1.11 5.53 21.75
C GLY A 131 -1.03 6.26 20.42
N ASP A 132 -0.39 7.42 20.43
CA ASP A 132 -0.13 8.19 19.23
C ASP A 132 0.91 7.50 18.33
N TRP A 133 0.76 7.68 17.04
CA TRP A 133 1.74 7.20 16.07
C TRP A 133 3.02 8.06 16.14
N PRO A 134 4.19 7.43 16.29
CA PRO A 134 5.46 8.15 16.23
C PRO A 134 5.81 8.53 14.79
N ASP A 135 6.65 9.55 14.63
CA ASP A 135 7.32 9.86 13.36
C ASP A 135 8.35 8.76 13.06
N ILE A 136 8.18 8.04 11.94
CA ILE A 136 9.05 6.95 11.50
C ILE A 136 9.54 7.24 10.09
N ARG A 137 10.82 7.64 9.95
CA ARG A 137 11.35 8.06 8.64
C ARG A 137 11.52 6.92 7.64
N HIS A 138 12.15 5.83 8.07
CA HIS A 138 12.41 4.66 7.22
C HIS A 138 12.34 3.39 8.04
N LYS A 139 11.64 2.38 7.53
CA LYS A 139 11.55 1.07 8.16
C LYS A 139 11.44 -0.03 7.11
N ALA A 140 12.15 -1.13 7.31
CA ALA A 140 11.98 -2.31 6.49
C ALA A 140 10.54 -2.85 6.62
N PHE A 141 9.98 -3.34 5.53
CA PHE A 141 8.68 -4.00 5.54
C PHE A 141 8.74 -5.21 6.48
N PRO A 142 7.84 -5.32 7.47
CA PRO A 142 7.88 -6.41 8.43
C PRO A 142 7.44 -7.73 7.80
N LYS A 143 8.02 -8.84 8.24
CA LYS A 143 7.55 -10.17 7.84
C LYS A 143 6.18 -10.46 8.44
N ASP A 144 6.06 -10.33 9.77
CA ASP A 144 4.84 -10.70 10.48
C ASP A 144 4.38 -9.66 11.49
N LYS A 145 5.30 -8.96 12.15
CA LYS A 145 4.98 -8.02 13.23
C LYS A 145 5.66 -6.67 13.03
N PHE A 146 4.87 -5.62 13.06
CA PHE A 146 5.38 -4.26 13.08
C PHE A 146 5.88 -3.91 14.49
N SER A 147 7.05 -3.28 14.58
CA SER A 147 7.65 -2.82 15.82
C SER A 147 8.45 -1.55 15.58
N TYR A 148 8.47 -0.64 16.54
CA TYR A 148 9.30 0.56 16.50
C TYR A 148 9.54 1.08 17.92
N LYS A 149 10.82 1.14 18.34
CA LYS A 149 11.24 1.54 19.70
C LYS A 149 10.39 0.84 20.77
N ASP A 150 9.98 1.56 21.80
CA ASP A 150 9.18 1.06 22.92
C ASP A 150 7.66 1.18 22.70
N CYS A 151 7.24 1.51 21.46
CA CYS A 151 5.81 1.63 21.14
C CYS A 151 5.14 0.25 21.04
N ILE A 152 3.92 0.15 21.59
CA ILE A 152 3.12 -1.08 21.55
C ILE A 152 2.19 -1.04 20.35
N PHE A 153 2.48 -1.88 19.35
CA PHE A 153 1.65 -2.07 18.18
C PHE A 153 0.96 -3.43 18.19
N GLN A 154 -0.25 -3.47 17.66
CA GLN A 154 -0.94 -4.70 17.29
C GLN A 154 -0.88 -4.84 15.78
N THR A 155 -0.44 -6.00 15.31
CA THR A 155 -0.33 -6.30 13.88
C THR A 155 -1.24 -7.48 13.55
N PHE A 156 -2.08 -7.30 12.55
CA PHE A 156 -3.00 -8.31 12.03
C PHE A 156 -2.60 -8.61 10.59
N ASP A 157 -2.40 -9.89 10.29
CA ASP A 157 -2.21 -10.34 8.91
C ASP A 157 -3.60 -10.51 8.27
N GLU A 158 -3.97 -9.59 7.40
CA GLU A 158 -5.24 -9.59 6.69
C GLU A 158 -5.12 -10.14 5.27
N THR A 159 -3.98 -10.71 4.89
CA THR A 159 -3.69 -11.13 3.51
C THR A 159 -4.74 -12.09 2.96
N GLU A 160 -5.07 -13.14 3.70
CA GLU A 160 -6.04 -14.16 3.26
C GLU A 160 -7.45 -13.57 3.11
N ASP A 161 -7.92 -12.83 4.11
CA ASP A 161 -9.23 -12.16 4.09
C ASP A 161 -9.29 -11.13 2.96
N PHE A 162 -8.24 -10.36 2.77
CA PHE A 162 -8.11 -9.38 1.71
C PHE A 162 -8.24 -10.01 0.31
N MET A 163 -7.48 -11.09 0.07
CA MET A 163 -7.52 -11.80 -1.22
C MET A 163 -8.91 -12.40 -1.49
N LYS A 164 -9.54 -12.96 -0.47
CA LYS A 164 -10.88 -13.52 -0.55
C LYS A 164 -11.94 -12.45 -0.83
N VAL A 165 -11.93 -11.36 -0.09
CA VAL A 165 -12.90 -10.25 -0.22
C VAL A 165 -12.82 -9.62 -1.61
N LEU A 166 -11.63 -9.40 -2.14
CA LEU A 166 -11.43 -8.83 -3.47
C LEU A 166 -11.47 -9.85 -4.60
N GLN A 167 -11.70 -11.14 -4.31
CA GLN A 167 -11.71 -12.25 -5.27
C GLN A 167 -10.42 -12.32 -6.11
N LEU A 168 -9.30 -11.95 -5.51
CA LEU A 168 -7.99 -12.02 -6.14
C LEU A 168 -7.49 -13.47 -6.11
N LYS A 169 -7.00 -13.97 -7.24
CA LYS A 169 -6.38 -15.30 -7.28
C LYS A 169 -4.97 -15.21 -6.71
N SER A 170 -4.66 -16.09 -5.76
CA SER A 170 -3.27 -16.35 -5.36
C SER A 170 -2.52 -16.94 -6.56
N ASN A 171 -1.59 -16.23 -7.12
CA ASN A 171 -0.69 -16.76 -8.15
C ASN A 171 0.46 -17.51 -7.50
#